data_9fa44c4502e998e782781178f7befc14
#
_entry.id   9fa44c4502e998e782781178f7befc14
#
_cell.length_a   1.000
_cell.length_b   1.000
_cell.length_c   1.000
_cell.angle_alpha   90.00
_cell.angle_beta   90.00
_cell.angle_gamma   90.00
#
_symmetry.space_group_name_H-M   'P 1'
#
loop_
_entity.id
_entity.type
_entity.pdbx_description
1 polymer ?
#
loop_
_entity_poly.entity_id
_entity_poly.type
_entity_poly.pdbx_seq_one_letter_code
_entity_poly.pdbx_strand_id
1 'polypeptide(L)'
;MKIEFSSRSALKISTLALAVAAASFSTTAVMAADGSTMALAYGNQAMAGGTNDTVALGSQANAGMNSATAVGGQANAAGLGSTSIGWQSKATAERAQAFGHLANASGVRATAVGEAAMAGGTNDTVAVGNQASAGMNSATAVGGQANAAGLGSTSIGWQSKATAERAQAFGHLANASGVRATAVGEAAMAGGTNDTVAVGNQANAGMNSATAVGGQANSAGLGSTSIGWQSKATGERAQAFGHLANASGMRATAVGEAAAAEGEASIAIGNISVASGLNSIAIGNGVKATNKHQVVLGNAGQVKSSTASQTGQVSIVTIDENGTLGTMLVDYYKSAQ
;
A
#
# COMPACT_ATOMS: atom_id res chain seq x y z
N MET A 1 0.96 56.35 -53.21
CA MET A 1 -0.02 55.33 -53.54
C MET A 1 -0.12 54.38 -52.27
N LYS A 2 -1.10 54.64 -51.39
CA LYS A 2 -1.37 53.81 -50.23
C LYS A 2 -2.19 52.60 -50.70
N ILE A 3 -1.66 51.46 -50.64
CA ILE A 3 -2.40 50.19 -50.87
C ILE A 3 -3.03 49.78 -49.52
N GLU A 4 -4.32 50.08 -49.33
CA GLU A 4 -5.09 49.51 -48.21
C GLU A 4 -5.46 48.12 -48.61
N PHE A 5 -4.77 47.14 -47.95
CA PHE A 5 -5.24 45.73 -47.98
C PHE A 5 -6.44 45.65 -47.03
N SER A 6 -7.64 45.46 -47.58
CA SER A 6 -8.79 45.19 -46.76
C SER A 6 -8.57 43.81 -46.05
N SER A 7 -8.88 43.72 -44.79
CA SER A 7 -8.77 42.52 -43.96
C SER A 7 -9.46 41.26 -44.57
N ARG A 8 -10.45 41.50 -45.44
CA ARG A 8 -11.18 40.46 -46.19
C ARG A 8 -10.33 39.82 -47.31
N SER A 9 -9.40 40.56 -47.90
CA SER A 9 -8.54 40.04 -48.96
C SER A 9 -7.40 39.20 -48.40
N ALA A 10 -6.84 39.57 -47.28
CA ALA A 10 -5.83 38.76 -46.58
C ALA A 10 -6.41 37.43 -46.10
N LEU A 11 -7.66 37.44 -45.59
CA LEU A 11 -8.37 36.22 -45.16
C LEU A 11 -8.64 35.24 -46.33
N LYS A 12 -9.01 35.79 -47.51
CA LYS A 12 -9.23 34.96 -48.69
C LYS A 12 -7.97 34.33 -49.26
N ILE A 13 -6.81 34.96 -49.12
CA ILE A 13 -5.52 34.41 -49.56
C ILE A 13 -5.06 33.32 -48.60
N SER A 14 -5.26 33.48 -47.29
CA SER A 14 -4.91 32.48 -46.29
C SER A 14 -5.80 31.21 -46.37
N THR A 15 -7.11 31.41 -46.62
CA THR A 15 -8.04 30.28 -46.84
C THR A 15 -7.77 29.53 -48.14
N LEU A 16 -7.38 30.24 -49.21
CA LEU A 16 -7.04 29.58 -50.47
C LEU A 16 -5.71 28.84 -50.41
N ALA A 17 -4.68 29.41 -49.75
CA ALA A 17 -3.40 28.75 -49.53
C ALA A 17 -3.55 27.53 -48.63
N LEU A 18 -4.40 27.58 -47.61
CA LEU A 18 -4.71 26.47 -46.72
C LEU A 18 -5.54 25.38 -47.44
N ALA A 19 -6.49 25.75 -48.27
CA ALA A 19 -7.28 24.81 -49.07
C ALA A 19 -6.44 24.03 -50.10
N VAL A 20 -5.44 24.68 -50.72
CA VAL A 20 -4.52 24.04 -51.67
C VAL A 20 -3.56 23.08 -50.96
N ALA A 21 -3.07 23.46 -49.78
CA ALA A 21 -2.26 22.56 -48.96
C ALA A 21 -3.07 21.36 -48.44
N ALA A 22 -4.34 21.58 -48.07
CA ALA A 22 -5.24 20.49 -47.62
C ALA A 22 -5.61 19.52 -48.72
N ALA A 23 -5.76 19.98 -49.98
CA ALA A 23 -6.07 19.10 -51.13
C ALA A 23 -4.92 18.19 -51.54
N SER A 24 -3.66 18.54 -51.24
CA SER A 24 -2.49 17.74 -51.59
C SER A 24 -2.10 16.72 -50.53
N PHE A 25 -2.64 16.78 -49.28
CA PHE A 25 -2.26 15.92 -48.20
C PHE A 25 -3.40 15.18 -47.47
N SER A 26 -4.64 15.28 -47.97
CA SER A 26 -5.85 14.74 -47.32
C SER A 26 -6.03 15.17 -45.85
N THR A 27 -5.51 16.36 -45.49
CA THR A 27 -5.58 16.90 -44.13
C THR A 27 -6.43 18.15 -44.14
N THR A 28 -7.48 18.21 -43.34
CA THR A 28 -8.24 19.42 -43.08
C THR A 28 -7.72 20.10 -41.82
N ALA A 29 -7.04 21.25 -41.95
CA ALA A 29 -6.79 22.11 -40.83
C ALA A 29 -7.90 23.19 -40.82
N VAL A 30 -8.71 23.20 -39.78
CA VAL A 30 -9.74 24.25 -39.58
C VAL A 30 -9.20 25.20 -38.50
N MET A 31 -8.94 26.44 -38.88
CA MET A 31 -8.58 27.54 -37.96
C MET A 31 -9.75 28.49 -37.86
N ALA A 32 -10.29 28.70 -36.69
CA ALA A 32 -11.26 29.76 -36.45
C ALA A 32 -10.57 31.14 -36.40
N ALA A 33 -11.07 32.07 -37.16
CA ALA A 33 -10.34 33.32 -37.48
C ALA A 33 -10.90 34.57 -36.82
N ASP A 34 -11.72 34.52 -35.79
CA ASP A 34 -12.34 35.74 -35.22
C ASP A 34 -12.29 35.86 -33.68
N GLY A 35 -11.25 35.40 -33.06
CA GLY A 35 -10.88 35.81 -31.69
C GLY A 35 -11.66 35.21 -30.53
N SER A 36 -12.62 34.34 -30.75
CA SER A 36 -13.38 33.71 -29.66
C SER A 36 -13.25 32.18 -29.52
N THR A 37 -12.81 31.47 -30.54
CA THR A 37 -12.72 30.01 -30.47
C THR A 37 -11.61 29.47 -31.37
N MET A 38 -10.55 28.93 -30.82
CA MET A 38 -9.53 28.22 -31.58
C MET A 38 -9.81 26.71 -31.58
N ALA A 39 -10.11 26.16 -32.76
CA ALA A 39 -10.19 24.76 -33.00
C ALA A 39 -9.14 24.35 -34.03
N LEU A 40 -8.21 23.46 -33.70
CA LEU A 40 -7.18 22.97 -34.60
C LEU A 40 -7.36 21.46 -34.83
N ALA A 41 -7.65 21.08 -36.05
CA ALA A 41 -7.67 19.68 -36.47
C ALA A 41 -6.64 19.44 -37.57
N TYR A 42 -5.69 18.52 -37.37
CA TYR A 42 -4.67 18.16 -38.35
C TYR A 42 -4.47 16.63 -38.40
N GLY A 43 -4.75 16.03 -39.54
CA GLY A 43 -4.64 14.59 -39.77
C GLY A 43 -5.84 14.05 -40.55
N ASN A 44 -5.70 12.83 -41.09
CA ASN A 44 -6.80 12.19 -41.79
C ASN A 44 -7.96 11.91 -40.80
N GLN A 45 -9.16 12.45 -41.09
CA GLN A 45 -10.34 12.33 -40.22
C GLN A 45 -10.14 12.87 -38.78
N ALA A 46 -9.20 13.80 -38.56
CA ALA A 46 -9.06 14.48 -37.27
C ALA A 46 -10.28 15.37 -37.02
N MET A 47 -10.81 15.39 -35.80
CA MET A 47 -11.97 16.14 -35.38
C MET A 47 -11.70 17.00 -34.14
N ALA A 48 -11.88 18.33 -34.26
CA ALA A 48 -11.90 19.26 -33.14
C ALA A 48 -13.34 19.79 -32.99
N GLY A 49 -14.14 19.11 -32.15
CA GLY A 49 -15.58 19.30 -32.06
C GLY A 49 -16.04 20.30 -30.99
N GLY A 50 -15.16 20.72 -30.10
CA GLY A 50 -15.47 21.74 -29.08
C GLY A 50 -15.50 23.16 -29.65
N THR A 51 -16.15 24.07 -28.93
CA THR A 51 -16.29 25.47 -29.35
C THR A 51 -15.14 26.38 -28.95
N ASN A 52 -14.30 25.98 -27.96
CA ASN A 52 -13.18 26.77 -27.45
C ASN A 52 -11.92 25.89 -27.28
N ASP A 53 -10.78 26.41 -27.79
CA ASP A 53 -9.43 25.91 -27.52
C ASP A 53 -9.27 24.37 -27.68
N THR A 54 -9.84 23.80 -28.75
CA THR A 54 -9.74 22.36 -29.03
C THR A 54 -8.59 22.07 -29.98
N VAL A 55 -7.82 21.00 -29.67
CA VAL A 55 -6.69 20.57 -30.50
C VAL A 55 -6.81 19.08 -30.82
N ALA A 56 -6.86 18.71 -32.09
CA ALA A 56 -6.84 17.33 -32.58
C ALA A 56 -5.72 17.13 -33.60
N LEU A 57 -4.64 16.48 -33.20
CA LEU A 57 -3.48 16.22 -34.06
C LEU A 57 -3.24 14.72 -34.24
N GLY A 58 -3.40 14.22 -35.43
CA GLY A 58 -3.16 12.82 -35.79
C GLY A 58 -4.31 12.22 -36.60
N SER A 59 -4.05 11.10 -37.25
CA SER A 59 -5.09 10.37 -38.00
C SER A 59 -6.18 9.88 -37.04
N GLN A 60 -7.43 10.26 -37.31
CA GLN A 60 -8.59 9.93 -36.48
C GLN A 60 -8.51 10.45 -35.02
N ALA A 61 -7.66 11.45 -34.76
CA ALA A 61 -7.66 12.13 -33.45
C ALA A 61 -8.98 12.87 -33.23
N ASN A 62 -9.56 12.78 -32.03
CA ASN A 62 -10.84 13.37 -31.69
C ASN A 62 -10.74 14.20 -30.40
N ALA A 63 -10.91 15.52 -30.50
CA ALA A 63 -11.06 16.44 -29.38
C ALA A 63 -12.53 16.89 -29.34
N GLY A 64 -13.38 16.20 -28.58
CA GLY A 64 -14.83 16.29 -28.69
C GLY A 64 -15.49 17.45 -27.92
N MET A 65 -14.84 18.03 -26.92
CA MET A 65 -15.39 19.06 -26.04
C MET A 65 -14.46 20.26 -25.90
N ASN A 66 -14.97 21.35 -25.28
CA ASN A 66 -14.20 22.58 -25.07
C ASN A 66 -12.92 22.32 -24.28
N SER A 67 -11.85 23.01 -24.67
CA SER A 67 -10.51 22.88 -24.08
C SER A 67 -9.94 21.43 -24.10
N ALA A 68 -10.45 20.58 -25.00
CA ALA A 68 -9.96 19.23 -25.15
C ALA A 68 -8.73 19.18 -26.08
N THR A 69 -7.74 18.36 -25.75
CA THR A 69 -6.54 18.15 -26.55
C THR A 69 -6.35 16.67 -26.85
N ALA A 70 -6.36 16.30 -28.15
CA ALA A 70 -6.11 14.95 -28.62
C ALA A 70 -4.89 14.93 -29.55
N VAL A 71 -3.81 14.27 -29.18
CA VAL A 71 -2.59 14.17 -29.97
C VAL A 71 -2.15 12.71 -30.15
N GLY A 72 -2.12 12.25 -31.38
CA GLY A 72 -1.77 10.87 -31.72
C GLY A 72 -2.82 10.22 -32.61
N GLY A 73 -2.44 9.12 -33.29
CA GLY A 73 -3.40 8.34 -34.09
C GLY A 73 -4.50 7.78 -33.21
N GLN A 74 -5.77 8.03 -33.54
CA GLN A 74 -6.95 7.57 -32.81
C GLN A 74 -6.99 8.03 -31.32
N ALA A 75 -6.24 9.07 -30.95
CA ALA A 75 -6.34 9.68 -29.63
C ALA A 75 -7.75 10.30 -29.44
N ASN A 76 -8.37 10.07 -28.29
CA ASN A 76 -9.72 10.52 -28.02
C ASN A 76 -9.80 11.33 -26.70
N ALA A 77 -9.97 12.64 -26.80
CA ALA A 77 -10.23 13.56 -25.70
C ALA A 77 -11.69 14.00 -25.75
N ALA A 78 -12.60 13.19 -25.20
CA ALA A 78 -14.04 13.41 -25.28
C ALA A 78 -14.63 14.18 -24.08
N GLY A 79 -13.85 14.36 -22.99
CA GLY A 79 -14.27 15.11 -21.82
C GLY A 79 -13.97 16.60 -21.92
N LEU A 80 -14.73 17.43 -21.17
CA LEU A 80 -14.47 18.87 -21.05
C LEU A 80 -13.09 19.09 -20.41
N GLY A 81 -12.22 19.85 -21.07
CA GLY A 81 -10.86 20.11 -20.59
C GLY A 81 -9.99 18.84 -20.48
N SER A 82 -10.32 17.79 -21.22
CA SER A 82 -9.56 16.54 -21.21
C SER A 82 -8.33 16.59 -22.12
N THR A 83 -7.30 15.83 -21.78
CA THR A 83 -6.08 15.71 -22.60
C THR A 83 -5.78 14.23 -22.87
N SER A 84 -5.65 13.88 -24.16
CA SER A 84 -5.34 12.52 -24.61
C SER A 84 -4.15 12.55 -25.55
N ILE A 85 -3.01 12.04 -25.13
CA ILE A 85 -1.76 12.05 -25.91
C ILE A 85 -1.20 10.64 -26.03
N GLY A 86 -1.12 10.15 -27.25
CA GLY A 86 -0.63 8.81 -27.56
C GLY A 86 -1.53 8.08 -28.55
N TRP A 87 -1.02 7.02 -29.16
CA TRP A 87 -1.81 6.20 -30.07
C TRP A 87 -2.92 5.47 -29.30
N GLN A 88 -4.18 5.63 -29.75
CA GLN A 88 -5.37 5.06 -29.12
C GLN A 88 -5.56 5.42 -27.62
N SER A 89 -4.95 6.50 -27.15
CA SER A 89 -5.20 6.99 -25.81
C SER A 89 -6.63 7.54 -25.68
N LYS A 90 -7.20 7.48 -24.47
CA LYS A 90 -8.59 7.89 -24.20
C LYS A 90 -8.67 8.71 -22.91
N ALA A 91 -9.19 9.93 -23.00
CA ALA A 91 -9.55 10.80 -21.90
C ALA A 91 -11.02 11.20 -22.06
N THR A 92 -11.94 10.43 -21.46
CA THR A 92 -13.36 10.49 -21.79
C THR A 92 -14.21 11.30 -20.82
N ALA A 93 -13.71 11.56 -19.61
CA ALA A 93 -14.42 12.36 -18.63
C ALA A 93 -13.85 13.78 -18.49
N GLU A 94 -14.56 14.65 -17.72
CA GLU A 94 -14.16 16.01 -17.46
C GLU A 94 -12.76 16.06 -16.79
N ARG A 95 -11.86 16.88 -17.36
CA ARG A 95 -10.48 17.06 -16.90
C ARG A 95 -9.66 15.77 -16.80
N ALA A 96 -10.08 14.73 -17.51
CA ALA A 96 -9.32 13.48 -17.59
C ALA A 96 -8.04 13.69 -18.39
N GLN A 97 -6.96 13.02 -18.00
CA GLN A 97 -5.65 13.10 -18.64
C GLN A 97 -5.13 11.69 -18.96
N ALA A 98 -4.88 11.40 -20.22
CA ALA A 98 -4.36 10.11 -20.69
C ALA A 98 -3.09 10.34 -21.52
N PHE A 99 -1.96 9.88 -21.03
CA PHE A 99 -0.64 10.00 -21.66
C PHE A 99 -0.02 8.64 -21.88
N GLY A 100 0.08 8.21 -23.13
CA GLY A 100 0.71 6.95 -23.49
C GLY A 100 -0.11 6.13 -24.48
N HIS A 101 0.54 5.15 -25.09
CA HIS A 101 -0.10 4.16 -25.96
C HIS A 101 -1.20 3.42 -25.19
N LEU A 102 -2.44 3.41 -25.69
CA LEU A 102 -3.59 2.77 -25.06
C LEU A 102 -3.92 3.28 -23.63
N ALA A 103 -3.34 4.38 -23.16
CA ALA A 103 -3.69 4.96 -21.85
C ALA A 103 -5.17 5.32 -21.80
N ASN A 104 -5.85 5.02 -20.70
CA ASN A 104 -7.29 5.25 -20.54
C ASN A 104 -7.62 5.94 -19.22
N ALA A 105 -8.04 7.21 -19.29
CA ALA A 105 -8.55 7.99 -18.16
C ALA A 105 -10.05 8.22 -18.36
N SER A 106 -10.90 7.43 -17.71
CA SER A 106 -12.35 7.46 -17.88
C SER A 106 -13.11 8.11 -16.71
N GLY A 107 -12.44 8.41 -15.61
CA GLY A 107 -13.03 9.13 -14.47
C GLY A 107 -12.85 10.65 -14.56
N VAL A 108 -13.70 11.41 -13.87
CA VAL A 108 -13.55 12.85 -13.70
C VAL A 108 -12.24 13.14 -12.96
N ARG A 109 -11.40 14.04 -13.49
CA ARG A 109 -10.05 14.35 -12.98
C ARG A 109 -9.13 13.12 -12.90
N ALA A 110 -9.42 12.06 -13.64
CA ALA A 110 -8.58 10.89 -13.70
C ALA A 110 -7.28 11.16 -14.47
N THR A 111 -6.19 10.59 -14.03
CA THR A 111 -4.88 10.67 -14.68
C THR A 111 -4.33 9.27 -14.97
N ALA A 112 -4.13 8.95 -16.25
CA ALA A 112 -3.53 7.71 -16.72
C ALA A 112 -2.24 8.03 -17.49
N VAL A 113 -1.09 7.60 -17.00
CA VAL A 113 0.22 7.84 -17.62
C VAL A 113 0.98 6.53 -17.78
N GLY A 114 1.28 6.15 -19.00
CA GLY A 114 1.99 4.93 -19.33
C GLY A 114 1.25 4.09 -20.38
N GLU A 115 1.95 3.13 -20.93
CA GLU A 115 1.34 2.19 -21.87
C GLU A 115 0.24 1.37 -21.19
N ALA A 116 -0.95 1.36 -21.76
CA ALA A 116 -2.13 0.68 -21.24
C ALA A 116 -2.46 0.99 -19.77
N ALA A 117 -2.03 2.16 -19.24
CA ALA A 117 -2.43 2.63 -17.92
C ALA A 117 -3.93 2.91 -17.88
N MET A 118 -4.63 2.49 -16.82
CA MET A 118 -6.08 2.63 -16.65
C MET A 118 -6.44 3.37 -15.36
N ALA A 119 -7.02 4.56 -15.48
CA ALA A 119 -7.62 5.32 -14.38
C ALA A 119 -9.15 5.32 -14.56
N GLY A 120 -9.82 4.27 -14.01
CA GLY A 120 -11.21 3.93 -14.34
C GLY A 120 -12.26 4.32 -13.31
N GLY A 121 -11.88 4.70 -12.11
CA GLY A 121 -12.82 5.14 -11.07
C GLY A 121 -13.50 6.45 -11.43
N THR A 122 -14.68 6.74 -10.87
CA THR A 122 -15.52 7.87 -11.27
C THR A 122 -14.88 9.24 -10.98
N ASN A 123 -14.04 9.37 -9.94
CA ASN A 123 -13.37 10.63 -9.58
C ASN A 123 -11.95 10.41 -9.07
N ASP A 124 -11.07 11.37 -9.38
CA ASP A 124 -9.74 11.54 -8.75
C ASP A 124 -8.87 10.29 -8.74
N THR A 125 -8.89 9.51 -9.81
CA THR A 125 -8.05 8.30 -9.94
C THR A 125 -6.73 8.60 -10.59
N VAL A 126 -5.66 7.97 -10.12
CA VAL A 126 -4.31 8.12 -10.67
C VAL A 126 -3.72 6.76 -11.00
N ALA A 127 -3.38 6.52 -12.26
CA ALA A 127 -2.68 5.32 -12.72
C ALA A 127 -1.41 5.73 -13.47
N VAL A 128 -0.24 5.47 -12.91
CA VAL A 128 1.06 5.84 -13.51
C VAL A 128 1.95 4.61 -13.61
N GLY A 129 2.27 4.21 -14.82
CA GLY A 129 3.11 3.05 -15.13
C GLY A 129 2.53 2.19 -16.24
N ASN A 130 3.37 1.35 -16.84
CA ASN A 130 2.91 0.35 -17.82
C ASN A 130 1.88 -0.57 -17.18
N GLN A 131 0.68 -0.65 -17.75
CA GLN A 131 -0.43 -1.47 -17.26
C GLN A 131 -0.83 -1.18 -15.78
N ALA A 132 -0.52 0.00 -15.26
CA ALA A 132 -1.02 0.41 -13.96
C ALA A 132 -2.55 0.57 -13.98
N SER A 133 -3.25 0.13 -12.93
CA SER A 133 -4.71 0.15 -12.88
C SER A 133 -5.23 0.76 -11.56
N ALA A 134 -5.96 1.87 -11.65
CA ALA A 134 -6.69 2.49 -10.55
C ALA A 134 -8.19 2.40 -10.85
N GLY A 135 -8.88 1.40 -10.25
CA GLY A 135 -10.22 0.99 -10.67
C GLY A 135 -11.38 1.69 -9.97
N MET A 136 -11.17 2.28 -8.80
CA MET A 136 -12.22 2.89 -7.96
C MET A 136 -11.93 4.35 -7.63
N ASN A 137 -12.93 5.05 -7.09
CA ASN A 137 -12.78 6.47 -6.71
C ASN A 137 -11.60 6.70 -5.77
N SER A 138 -10.85 7.76 -6.03
CA SER A 138 -9.69 8.16 -5.24
C SER A 138 -8.61 7.08 -5.12
N ALA A 139 -8.62 6.10 -6.02
CA ALA A 139 -7.58 5.07 -6.07
C ALA A 139 -6.31 5.61 -6.75
N THR A 140 -5.15 5.23 -6.22
CA THR A 140 -3.84 5.60 -6.76
C THR A 140 -3.00 4.36 -7.03
N ALA A 141 -2.62 4.13 -8.29
CA ALA A 141 -1.75 3.04 -8.71
C ALA A 141 -0.49 3.60 -9.38
N VAL A 142 0.68 3.39 -8.81
CA VAL A 142 1.97 3.88 -9.34
C VAL A 142 2.98 2.75 -9.43
N GLY A 143 3.42 2.44 -10.62
CA GLY A 143 4.36 1.36 -10.92
C GLY A 143 3.86 0.45 -12.02
N GLY A 144 4.77 -0.30 -12.65
CA GLY A 144 4.37 -1.29 -13.67
C GLY A 144 3.45 -2.34 -13.07
N GLN A 145 2.28 -2.53 -13.69
CA GLN A 145 1.26 -3.48 -13.24
C GLN A 145 0.76 -3.26 -11.79
N ALA A 146 0.95 -2.07 -11.22
CA ALA A 146 0.37 -1.72 -9.94
C ALA A 146 -1.17 -1.72 -10.04
N ASN A 147 -1.85 -2.28 -9.04
CA ASN A 147 -3.31 -2.41 -9.05
C ASN A 147 -3.93 -1.84 -7.75
N ALA A 148 -4.62 -0.71 -7.86
CA ALA A 148 -5.41 -0.11 -6.81
C ALA A 148 -6.91 -0.28 -7.13
N ALA A 149 -7.49 -1.41 -6.73
CA ALA A 149 -8.86 -1.78 -7.06
C ALA A 149 -9.88 -1.43 -5.95
N GLY A 150 -9.43 -1.05 -4.78
CA GLY A 150 -10.30 -0.64 -3.67
C GLY A 150 -10.64 0.86 -3.69
N LEU A 151 -11.78 1.23 -3.11
CA LEU A 151 -12.15 2.63 -2.89
C LEU A 151 -11.10 3.33 -2.02
N GLY A 152 -10.52 4.43 -2.51
CA GLY A 152 -9.47 5.16 -1.78
C GLY A 152 -8.22 4.34 -1.51
N SER A 153 -7.97 3.29 -2.29
CA SER A 153 -6.79 2.45 -2.14
C SER A 153 -5.54 3.06 -2.78
N THR A 154 -4.38 2.72 -2.27
CA THR A 154 -3.08 3.16 -2.79
C THR A 154 -2.18 1.95 -3.04
N SER A 155 -1.69 1.81 -4.27
CA SER A 155 -0.80 0.73 -4.69
C SER A 155 0.43 1.31 -5.37
N ILE A 156 1.58 1.25 -4.72
CA ILE A 156 2.83 1.82 -5.22
C ILE A 156 3.93 0.76 -5.25
N GLY A 157 4.43 0.48 -6.44
CA GLY A 157 5.47 -0.52 -6.69
C GLY A 157 5.12 -1.43 -7.85
N TRP A 158 6.12 -2.12 -8.39
CA TRP A 158 5.89 -3.07 -9.47
C TRP A 158 5.04 -4.25 -8.98
N GLN A 159 3.93 -4.53 -9.69
CA GLN A 159 2.96 -5.58 -9.35
C GLN A 159 2.39 -5.49 -7.91
N SER A 160 2.43 -4.33 -7.28
CA SER A 160 1.76 -4.12 -6.00
C SER A 160 0.24 -4.19 -6.15
N LYS A 161 -0.46 -4.59 -5.09
CA LYS A 161 -1.92 -4.77 -5.08
C LYS A 161 -2.56 -4.21 -3.83
N ALA A 162 -3.50 -3.27 -4.00
CA ALA A 162 -4.34 -2.74 -2.94
C ALA A 162 -5.81 -2.93 -3.36
N THR A 163 -6.43 -4.05 -2.97
CA THR A 163 -7.70 -4.51 -3.58
C THR A 163 -8.94 -4.19 -2.77
N ALA A 164 -8.79 -3.89 -1.49
CA ALA A 164 -9.92 -3.54 -0.62
C ALA A 164 -10.00 -2.03 -0.35
N GLU A 165 -11.12 -1.59 0.26
CA GLU A 165 -11.33 -0.20 0.63
C GLU A 165 -10.22 0.32 1.56
N ARG A 166 -9.63 1.47 1.20
CA ARG A 166 -8.54 2.13 1.92
C ARG A 166 -7.32 1.25 2.16
N ALA A 167 -7.17 0.18 1.38
CA ALA A 167 -5.98 -0.65 1.42
C ALA A 167 -4.75 0.11 0.89
N GLN A 168 -3.59 -0.13 1.48
CA GLN A 168 -2.34 0.52 1.12
C GLN A 168 -1.25 -0.52 0.90
N ALA A 169 -0.70 -0.59 -0.31
CA ALA A 169 0.37 -1.51 -0.69
C ALA A 169 1.57 -0.72 -1.24
N PHE A 170 2.68 -0.75 -0.54
CA PHE A 170 3.92 -0.06 -0.89
C PHE A 170 5.08 -1.05 -1.00
N GLY A 171 5.56 -1.28 -2.20
CA GLY A 171 6.70 -2.15 -2.48
C GLY A 171 6.45 -3.10 -3.65
N HIS A 172 7.52 -3.68 -4.14
CA HIS A 172 7.50 -4.72 -5.16
C HIS A 172 6.68 -5.91 -4.65
N LEU A 173 5.65 -6.33 -5.40
CA LEU A 173 4.76 -7.44 -5.04
C LEU A 173 4.01 -7.26 -3.70
N ALA A 174 4.02 -6.08 -3.08
CA ALA A 174 3.26 -5.84 -1.86
C ALA A 174 1.76 -6.07 -2.09
N ASN A 175 1.07 -6.72 -1.15
CA ASN A 175 -0.35 -7.09 -1.29
C ASN A 175 -1.15 -6.72 -0.03
N ALA A 176 -2.01 -5.72 -0.15
CA ALA A 176 -2.97 -5.31 0.86
C ALA A 176 -4.39 -5.65 0.39
N SER A 177 -4.93 -6.78 0.84
CA SER A 177 -6.24 -7.29 0.41
C SER A 177 -7.37 -7.11 1.42
N GLY A 178 -7.06 -6.70 2.65
CA GLY A 178 -8.06 -6.38 3.67
C GLY A 178 -8.50 -4.91 3.64
N VAL A 179 -9.69 -4.63 4.15
CA VAL A 179 -10.17 -3.25 4.38
C VAL A 179 -9.24 -2.55 5.37
N ARG A 180 -8.75 -1.35 5.02
CA ARG A 180 -7.76 -0.60 5.80
C ARG A 180 -6.45 -1.36 6.05
N ALA A 181 -6.16 -2.38 5.24
CA ALA A 181 -4.92 -3.14 5.34
C ALA A 181 -3.73 -2.30 4.85
N THR A 182 -2.58 -2.46 5.50
CA THR A 182 -1.33 -1.81 5.13
C THR A 182 -0.24 -2.86 4.91
N ALA A 183 0.29 -2.94 3.70
CA ALA A 183 1.42 -3.81 3.34
C ALA A 183 2.59 -2.94 2.85
N VAL A 184 3.71 -2.95 3.56
CA VAL A 184 4.90 -2.16 3.23
C VAL A 184 6.13 -3.05 3.18
N GLY A 185 6.76 -3.14 2.04
CA GLY A 185 7.94 -3.96 1.80
C GLY A 185 7.78 -4.90 0.61
N GLU A 186 8.88 -5.44 0.15
CA GLU A 186 8.87 -6.43 -0.93
C GLU A 186 8.09 -7.68 -0.49
N ALA A 187 7.11 -8.07 -1.28
CA ALA A 187 6.25 -9.21 -1.03
C ALA A 187 5.56 -9.21 0.37
N ALA A 188 5.40 -8.04 0.99
CA ALA A 188 4.63 -7.91 2.22
C ALA A 188 3.15 -8.23 1.95
N MET A 189 2.51 -9.00 2.85
CA MET A 189 1.12 -9.42 2.72
C MET A 189 0.28 -9.02 3.94
N ALA A 190 -0.70 -8.14 3.75
CA ALA A 190 -1.72 -7.79 4.72
C ALA A 190 -3.07 -8.35 4.24
N GLY A 191 -3.33 -9.64 4.59
CA GLY A 191 -4.39 -10.46 3.99
C GLY A 191 -5.66 -10.63 4.81
N GLY A 192 -5.67 -10.25 6.08
CA GLY A 192 -6.87 -10.34 6.92
C GLY A 192 -7.97 -9.36 6.45
N THR A 193 -9.22 -9.64 6.80
CA THR A 193 -10.36 -8.87 6.25
C THR A 193 -10.39 -7.40 6.69
N ASN A 194 -9.87 -7.07 7.88
CA ASN A 194 -9.83 -5.68 8.38
C ASN A 194 -8.55 -5.37 9.17
N ASP A 195 -8.08 -4.12 9.07
CA ASP A 195 -7.10 -3.51 9.97
C ASP A 195 -5.80 -4.33 10.13
N THR A 196 -5.32 -4.92 9.05
CA THR A 196 -4.07 -5.69 9.08
C THR A 196 -2.86 -4.84 8.71
N VAL A 197 -1.75 -5.08 9.37
CA VAL A 197 -0.50 -4.35 9.13
C VAL A 197 0.65 -5.34 8.90
N ALA A 198 1.25 -5.30 7.71
CA ALA A 198 2.44 -6.09 7.38
C ALA A 198 3.56 -5.14 6.90
N VAL A 199 4.62 -5.01 7.69
CA VAL A 199 5.75 -4.10 7.38
C VAL A 199 7.05 -4.88 7.41
N GLY A 200 7.72 -4.99 6.29
CA GLY A 200 8.98 -5.70 6.12
C GLY A 200 8.99 -6.59 4.87
N ASN A 201 10.17 -6.96 4.41
CA ASN A 201 10.32 -7.92 3.32
C ASN A 201 9.64 -9.25 3.72
N GLN A 202 8.69 -9.72 2.90
CA GLN A 202 7.93 -10.95 3.14
C GLN A 202 7.20 -11.00 4.51
N ALA A 203 6.92 -9.85 5.12
CA ALA A 203 6.07 -9.82 6.33
C ALA A 203 4.64 -10.26 5.99
N ASN A 204 4.03 -11.07 6.85
CA ASN A 204 2.70 -11.62 6.63
C ASN A 204 1.76 -11.40 7.83
N ALA A 205 0.72 -10.60 7.64
CA ALA A 205 -0.39 -10.42 8.56
C ALA A 205 -1.65 -11.04 7.97
N GLY A 206 -1.93 -12.31 8.32
CA GLY A 206 -2.90 -13.14 7.62
C GLY A 206 -4.34 -13.06 8.11
N MET A 207 -4.58 -12.57 9.32
CA MET A 207 -5.91 -12.55 9.95
C MET A 207 -6.31 -11.14 10.39
N ASN A 208 -7.60 -10.95 10.72
CA ASN A 208 -8.13 -9.66 11.16
C ASN A 208 -7.33 -9.08 12.33
N SER A 209 -7.06 -7.78 12.25
CA SER A 209 -6.32 -7.02 13.27
C SER A 209 -4.94 -7.61 13.59
N ALA A 210 -4.38 -8.41 12.67
CA ALA A 210 -3.04 -8.94 12.82
C ALA A 210 -1.99 -7.89 12.45
N THR A 211 -0.89 -7.86 13.20
CA THR A 211 0.23 -6.96 12.97
C THR A 211 1.52 -7.75 12.83
N ALA A 212 2.20 -7.67 11.68
CA ALA A 212 3.50 -8.29 11.42
C ALA A 212 4.51 -7.21 11.03
N VAL A 213 5.56 -7.01 11.84
CA VAL A 213 6.60 -6.01 11.59
C VAL A 213 7.99 -6.65 11.67
N GLY A 214 8.70 -6.64 10.59
CA GLY A 214 10.03 -7.24 10.45
C GLY A 214 10.13 -8.14 9.22
N GLY A 215 11.36 -8.37 8.75
CA GLY A 215 11.57 -9.31 7.63
C GLY A 215 11.05 -10.69 7.99
N GLN A 216 10.18 -11.26 7.14
CA GLN A 216 9.58 -12.57 7.33
C GLN A 216 8.79 -12.74 8.65
N ALA A 217 8.40 -11.64 9.31
CA ALA A 217 7.51 -11.69 10.46
C ALA A 217 6.15 -12.28 10.04
N ASN A 218 5.60 -13.19 10.85
CA ASN A 218 4.34 -13.86 10.54
C ASN A 218 3.33 -13.75 11.68
N SER A 219 2.26 -13.00 11.46
CA SER A 219 1.13 -12.84 12.38
C SER A 219 -0.10 -13.50 11.78
N ALA A 220 -0.27 -14.81 12.08
CA ALA A 220 -1.32 -15.65 11.49
C ALA A 220 -2.50 -15.90 12.43
N GLY A 221 -2.43 -15.46 13.67
CA GLY A 221 -3.54 -15.51 14.61
C GLY A 221 -4.47 -14.31 14.53
N LEU A 222 -5.75 -14.47 14.84
CA LEU A 222 -6.70 -13.37 14.97
C LEU A 222 -6.23 -12.38 16.04
N GLY A 223 -6.07 -11.10 15.69
CA GLY A 223 -5.59 -10.06 16.62
C GLY A 223 -4.18 -10.31 17.17
N SER A 224 -3.38 -11.10 16.47
CA SER A 224 -2.00 -11.39 16.89
C SER A 224 -1.03 -10.28 16.51
N THR A 225 0.09 -10.21 17.21
CA THR A 225 1.17 -9.26 16.94
C THR A 225 2.51 -9.98 16.86
N SER A 226 3.24 -9.80 15.77
CA SER A 226 4.56 -10.39 15.53
C SER A 226 5.54 -9.29 15.14
N ILE A 227 6.52 -9.01 16.00
CA ILE A 227 7.51 -7.94 15.77
C ILE A 227 8.92 -8.49 15.92
N GLY A 228 9.69 -8.47 14.85
CA GLY A 228 11.05 -8.96 14.77
C GLY A 228 11.30 -9.81 13.53
N TRP A 229 12.55 -9.99 13.16
CA TRP A 229 12.91 -10.83 12.03
C TRP A 229 12.51 -12.28 12.28
N GLN A 230 11.75 -12.87 11.36
CA GLN A 230 11.21 -14.24 11.46
C GLN A 230 10.41 -14.54 12.75
N SER A 231 9.90 -13.51 13.42
CA SER A 231 9.00 -13.71 14.57
C SER A 231 7.68 -14.35 14.12
N LYS A 232 7.02 -15.12 14.99
CA LYS A 232 5.78 -15.83 14.68
C LYS A 232 4.77 -15.68 15.80
N ALA A 233 3.58 -15.17 15.48
CA ALA A 233 2.43 -15.10 16.37
C ALA A 233 1.24 -15.81 15.69
N THR A 234 1.10 -17.12 15.94
CA THR A 234 0.12 -17.98 15.26
C THR A 234 -1.11 -18.28 16.11
N GLY A 235 -1.03 -18.14 17.41
CA GLY A 235 -2.19 -18.24 18.29
C GLY A 235 -3.10 -17.02 18.19
N GLU A 236 -4.40 -17.19 18.46
CA GLU A 236 -5.33 -16.06 18.60
C GLU A 236 -4.86 -15.13 19.72
N ARG A 237 -4.77 -13.81 19.43
CA ARG A 237 -4.27 -12.78 20.36
C ARG A 237 -2.86 -13.05 20.89
N ALA A 238 -2.09 -13.88 20.21
CA ALA A 238 -0.70 -14.15 20.57
C ALA A 238 0.21 -12.95 20.26
N GLN A 239 1.25 -12.79 21.06
CA GLN A 239 2.21 -11.70 20.94
C GLN A 239 3.64 -12.24 20.90
N ALA A 240 4.38 -11.98 19.83
CA ALA A 240 5.76 -12.40 19.63
C ALA A 240 6.64 -11.16 19.36
N PHE A 241 7.55 -10.86 20.26
CA PHE A 241 8.47 -9.73 20.19
C PHE A 241 9.92 -10.20 20.27
N GLY A 242 10.65 -10.12 19.18
CA GLY A 242 12.06 -10.48 19.11
C GLY A 242 12.40 -11.29 17.87
N HIS A 243 13.69 -11.35 17.56
CA HIS A 243 14.23 -12.21 16.52
C HIS A 243 13.86 -13.69 16.80
N LEU A 244 13.22 -14.35 15.84
CA LEU A 244 12.77 -15.75 15.97
C LEU A 244 11.78 -16.00 17.14
N ALA A 245 11.24 -14.98 17.80
CA ALA A 245 10.25 -15.17 18.85
C ALA A 245 9.03 -15.94 18.32
N ASN A 246 8.50 -16.91 19.09
CA ASN A 246 7.39 -17.76 18.69
C ASN A 246 6.28 -17.79 19.75
N ALA A 247 5.13 -17.21 19.47
CA ALA A 247 3.93 -17.26 20.29
C ALA A 247 2.85 -18.06 19.56
N SER A 248 2.80 -19.38 19.78
CA SER A 248 1.86 -20.29 19.12
C SER A 248 0.63 -20.62 19.96
N GLY A 249 0.71 -20.45 21.28
CA GLY A 249 -0.45 -20.62 22.14
C GLY A 249 -1.46 -19.49 22.00
N MET A 250 -2.76 -19.77 22.19
CA MET A 250 -3.81 -18.73 22.26
C MET A 250 -3.50 -17.79 23.43
N ARG A 251 -3.52 -16.46 23.19
CA ARG A 251 -3.17 -15.44 24.20
C ARG A 251 -1.74 -15.58 24.77
N ALA A 252 -0.87 -16.31 24.09
CA ALA A 252 0.50 -16.47 24.54
C ALA A 252 1.35 -15.23 24.26
N THR A 253 2.36 -15.01 25.11
CA THR A 253 3.30 -13.89 24.97
C THR A 253 4.74 -14.39 24.98
N ALA A 254 5.47 -14.18 23.88
CA ALA A 254 6.89 -14.50 23.73
C ALA A 254 7.69 -13.21 23.54
N VAL A 255 8.63 -12.91 24.43
CA VAL A 255 9.48 -11.71 24.37
C VAL A 255 10.95 -12.09 24.54
N GLY A 256 11.72 -11.84 23.51
CA GLY A 256 13.15 -12.15 23.49
C GLY A 256 13.56 -12.92 22.23
N GLU A 257 14.85 -12.99 21.97
CA GLU A 257 15.39 -13.78 20.88
C GLU A 257 15.06 -15.27 21.08
N ALA A 258 14.44 -15.89 20.10
CA ALA A 258 14.01 -17.28 20.13
C ALA A 258 13.18 -17.66 21.37
N ALA A 259 12.52 -16.71 22.01
CA ALA A 259 11.54 -16.99 23.07
C ALA A 259 10.36 -17.75 22.49
N ALA A 260 9.88 -18.81 23.19
CA ALA A 260 8.79 -19.67 22.74
C ALA A 260 7.68 -19.77 23.79
N ALA A 261 6.49 -19.22 23.49
CA ALA A 261 5.29 -19.33 24.30
C ALA A 261 4.27 -20.20 23.54
N GLU A 262 4.24 -21.49 23.86
CA GLU A 262 3.49 -22.52 23.11
C GLU A 262 2.18 -22.90 23.81
N GLY A 263 2.17 -22.81 25.14
CA GLY A 263 0.97 -23.08 25.92
C GLY A 263 -0.09 -21.97 25.77
N GLU A 264 -1.38 -22.34 25.92
CA GLU A 264 -2.45 -21.35 26.02
C GLU A 264 -2.19 -20.43 27.23
N ALA A 265 -2.33 -19.11 27.02
CA ALA A 265 -2.07 -18.06 28.00
C ALA A 265 -0.68 -18.16 28.67
N SER A 266 0.29 -18.75 27.98
CA SER A 266 1.66 -18.85 28.49
C SER A 266 2.47 -17.58 28.25
N ILE A 267 3.47 -17.34 29.08
CA ILE A 267 4.37 -16.19 29.00
C ILE A 267 5.82 -16.67 29.01
N ALA A 268 6.57 -16.39 27.95
CA ALA A 268 8.00 -16.65 27.85
C ALA A 268 8.76 -15.33 27.65
N ILE A 269 9.57 -14.94 28.61
CA ILE A 269 10.36 -13.70 28.56
C ILE A 269 11.83 -13.99 28.78
N GLY A 270 12.65 -13.69 27.80
CA GLY A 270 14.11 -13.89 27.82
C GLY A 270 14.59 -14.62 26.58
N ASN A 271 15.89 -14.53 26.31
CA ASN A 271 16.53 -15.24 25.21
C ASN A 271 16.36 -16.77 25.42
N ILE A 272 15.87 -17.46 24.39
CA ILE A 272 15.64 -18.91 24.37
C ILE A 272 14.74 -19.39 25.54
N SER A 273 13.90 -18.53 26.11
CA SER A 273 12.93 -18.94 27.14
C SER A 273 11.79 -19.77 26.52
N VAL A 274 11.30 -20.78 27.25
CA VAL A 274 10.21 -21.64 26.74
C VAL A 274 9.12 -21.79 27.80
N ALA A 275 7.88 -21.43 27.42
CA ALA A 275 6.68 -21.65 28.23
C ALA A 275 5.69 -22.50 27.43
N SER A 276 5.73 -23.82 27.58
CA SER A 276 4.89 -24.75 26.84
C SER A 276 3.69 -25.31 27.64
N GLY A 277 3.68 -25.12 28.95
CA GLY A 277 2.53 -25.50 29.77
C GLY A 277 1.38 -24.52 29.65
N LEU A 278 0.13 -24.98 29.78
CA LEU A 278 -1.05 -24.12 29.91
C LEU A 278 -0.88 -23.14 31.07
N ASN A 279 -1.09 -21.86 30.90
CA ASN A 279 -0.91 -20.77 31.89
C ASN A 279 0.49 -20.81 32.54
N SER A 280 1.53 -21.28 31.85
CA SER A 280 2.88 -21.32 32.40
C SER A 280 3.61 -19.99 32.16
N ILE A 281 4.53 -19.66 33.06
CA ILE A 281 5.35 -18.46 33.01
C ILE A 281 6.82 -18.83 33.11
N ALA A 282 7.62 -18.48 32.10
CA ALA A 282 9.07 -18.64 32.06
C ALA A 282 9.74 -17.29 31.89
N ILE A 283 10.48 -16.82 32.88
CA ILE A 283 11.21 -15.56 32.85
C ILE A 283 12.69 -15.79 33.10
N GLY A 284 13.52 -15.45 32.13
CA GLY A 284 14.98 -15.57 32.21
C GLY A 284 15.58 -16.22 30.96
N ASN A 285 16.90 -16.17 30.84
CA ASN A 285 17.63 -16.73 29.71
C ASN A 285 17.65 -18.28 29.81
N GLY A 286 17.19 -18.99 28.78
CA GLY A 286 17.17 -20.45 28.70
C GLY A 286 16.21 -21.12 29.69
N VAL A 287 15.28 -20.38 30.26
CA VAL A 287 14.33 -20.90 31.27
C VAL A 287 13.22 -21.68 30.59
N LYS A 288 12.77 -22.77 31.21
CA LYS A 288 11.71 -23.64 30.69
C LYS A 288 10.61 -23.84 31.72
N ALA A 289 9.37 -23.52 31.40
CA ALA A 289 8.16 -23.82 32.15
C ALA A 289 7.27 -24.74 31.31
N THR A 290 7.34 -26.05 31.54
CA THR A 290 6.72 -27.07 30.69
C THR A 290 5.43 -27.64 31.27
N ASN A 291 5.23 -27.50 32.57
CA ASN A 291 4.05 -28.00 33.22
C ASN A 291 2.94 -26.94 33.29
N LYS A 292 1.71 -27.42 33.33
CA LYS A 292 0.51 -26.56 33.52
C LYS A 292 0.67 -25.73 34.81
N HIS A 293 0.39 -24.42 34.70
CA HIS A 293 0.45 -23.43 35.80
C HIS A 293 1.85 -23.29 36.44
N GLN A 294 2.90 -23.75 35.78
CA GLN A 294 4.26 -23.65 36.30
C GLN A 294 4.80 -22.22 36.14
N VAL A 295 5.38 -21.69 37.20
CA VAL A 295 6.11 -20.43 37.16
C VAL A 295 7.59 -20.72 37.41
N VAL A 296 8.45 -20.25 36.48
CA VAL A 296 9.90 -20.42 36.58
C VAL A 296 10.57 -19.06 36.39
N LEU A 297 11.31 -18.63 37.40
CA LEU A 297 12.08 -17.36 37.40
C LEU A 297 13.57 -17.69 37.45
N GLY A 298 14.28 -17.43 36.33
CA GLY A 298 15.68 -17.80 36.20
C GLY A 298 15.94 -19.32 36.17
N ASN A 299 17.08 -19.74 35.63
CA ASN A 299 17.51 -21.14 35.70
C ASN A 299 18.30 -21.42 37.00
N ALA A 300 18.52 -22.70 37.32
CA ALA A 300 19.20 -23.07 38.55
C ALA A 300 20.59 -22.45 38.73
N GLY A 301 21.33 -22.26 37.62
CA GLY A 301 22.64 -21.59 37.66
C GLY A 301 22.52 -20.10 37.98
N GLN A 302 21.53 -19.41 37.38
CA GLN A 302 21.27 -18.00 37.64
C GLN A 302 20.84 -17.75 39.08
N VAL A 303 19.91 -18.57 39.60
CA VAL A 303 19.47 -18.47 41.00
C VAL A 303 20.62 -18.75 41.97
N LYS A 304 21.45 -19.78 41.73
CA LYS A 304 22.63 -20.10 42.54
C LYS A 304 23.66 -18.94 42.54
N SER A 305 23.94 -18.36 41.38
CA SER A 305 24.86 -17.23 41.27
C SER A 305 24.32 -16.01 41.99
N SER A 306 23.03 -15.71 41.86
CA SER A 306 22.34 -14.63 42.56
C SER A 306 22.42 -14.85 44.09
N THR A 307 22.17 -16.08 44.57
CA THR A 307 22.30 -16.42 45.99
C THR A 307 23.71 -16.15 46.50
N ALA A 308 24.74 -16.56 45.74
CA ALA A 308 26.14 -16.36 46.09
C ALA A 308 26.54 -14.86 46.19
N SER A 309 25.82 -13.96 45.49
CA SER A 309 26.07 -12.51 45.53
C SER A 309 25.27 -11.78 46.59
N GLN A 310 24.41 -12.48 47.34
CA GLN A 310 23.65 -11.86 48.45
C GLN A 310 24.55 -11.50 49.60
N THR A 311 24.36 -10.31 50.16
CA THR A 311 25.06 -9.82 51.35
C THR A 311 24.06 -9.29 52.37
N GLY A 312 24.37 -9.41 53.67
CA GLY A 312 23.51 -8.96 54.74
C GLY A 312 22.41 -9.95 55.13
N GLN A 313 21.33 -9.47 55.70
CA GLN A 313 20.21 -10.27 56.17
C GLN A 313 19.38 -10.78 54.98
N VAL A 314 19.09 -12.07 54.92
CA VAL A 314 18.28 -12.67 53.87
C VAL A 314 16.86 -12.96 54.34
N SER A 315 15.90 -12.98 53.42
CA SER A 315 14.49 -13.24 53.67
C SER A 315 14.00 -14.42 52.81
N ILE A 316 13.05 -15.18 53.32
CA ILE A 316 12.30 -16.15 52.49
C ILE A 316 11.23 -15.38 51.70
N VAL A 317 11.12 -15.69 50.41
CA VAL A 317 9.99 -15.23 49.60
C VAL A 317 8.77 -16.08 49.98
N THR A 318 7.70 -15.42 50.35
CA THR A 318 6.42 -16.03 50.72
C THR A 318 5.38 -15.71 49.64
N ILE A 319 4.36 -16.56 49.53
CA ILE A 319 3.19 -16.33 48.68
C ILE A 319 1.93 -16.55 49.51
N ASP A 320 1.00 -15.65 49.46
CA ASP A 320 -0.29 -15.78 50.15
C ASP A 320 -1.34 -16.51 49.27
N GLU A 321 -2.53 -16.69 49.80
CA GLU A 321 -3.66 -17.36 49.14
C GLU A 321 -4.13 -16.65 47.85
N ASN A 322 -3.86 -15.33 47.71
CA ASN A 322 -4.16 -14.55 46.56
C ASN A 322 -3.04 -14.57 45.51
N GLY A 323 -1.92 -15.22 45.78
CA GLY A 323 -0.75 -15.27 44.92
C GLY A 323 0.18 -14.04 45.10
N THR A 324 -0.02 -13.21 46.12
CA THR A 324 0.82 -12.05 46.39
C THR A 324 2.17 -12.51 46.98
N LEU A 325 3.26 -12.02 46.37
CA LEU A 325 4.61 -12.28 46.86
C LEU A 325 4.95 -11.33 48.01
N GLY A 326 5.45 -11.86 49.08
CA GLY A 326 5.98 -11.15 50.23
C GLY A 326 7.32 -11.70 50.67
N THR A 327 7.85 -11.16 51.76
CA THR A 327 9.08 -11.65 52.37
C THR A 327 8.90 -11.85 53.87
N MET A 328 9.53 -12.88 54.39
CA MET A 328 9.64 -13.16 55.80
C MET A 328 11.11 -13.30 56.17
N LEU A 329 11.55 -12.61 57.25
CA LEU A 329 12.91 -12.74 57.76
C LEU A 329 13.18 -14.18 58.17
N VAL A 330 14.36 -14.68 57.82
CA VAL A 330 14.86 -15.94 58.33
C VAL A 330 15.64 -15.64 59.60
N ASP A 331 15.02 -15.85 60.73
CA ASP A 331 15.78 -15.94 61.99
C ASP A 331 16.57 -17.21 62.00
N TYR A 332 17.88 -17.16 61.71
CA TYR A 332 18.75 -18.26 61.96
C TYR A 332 18.76 -18.50 63.48
N TYR A 333 17.99 -19.49 63.96
CA TYR A 333 18.32 -20.11 65.23
C TYR A 333 19.74 -20.66 65.11
N LYS A 334 20.70 -19.96 65.66
CA LYS A 334 21.93 -20.60 66.07
C LYS A 334 21.51 -21.76 66.95
N SER A 335 21.53 -23.00 66.47
CA SER A 335 21.58 -24.18 67.33
C SER A 335 22.81 -23.97 68.17
N ALA A 336 22.62 -23.59 69.40
CA ALA A 336 23.63 -23.71 70.43
C ALA A 336 24.03 -25.17 70.49
N GLN A 337 25.30 -25.43 70.16
CA GLN A 337 25.93 -26.58 70.56
C GLN A 337 26.58 -26.75 71.52
#